data_f55fa7ee5bcac181dfc92b7007012a83
#
_entry.id   f55fa7ee5bcac181dfc92b7007012a83
#
_cell.length_a   1.000
_cell.length_b   1.000
_cell.length_c   1.000
_cell.angle_alpha   90.00
_cell.angle_beta   90.00
_cell.angle_gamma   90.00
#
_symmetry.space_group_name_H-M   'P 1'
#
loop_
_entity.id
_entity.type
_entity.pdbx_description
1 polymer ?
#
loop_
_entity_poly.entity_id
_entity_poly.type
_entity_poly.pdbx_seq_one_letter_code
_entity_poly.pdbx_strand_id
1 'polypeptide(L)'
;MSDNLIFDFTVDKVSKKVFITREFDAELSLVWDAFTKAELIDQWIAPKPFSSKTKYMDFKVGGKRFYAMVSPEGQERWALQEYTSITPKTNFKMYNAFADADENPELPGSEWDHTFRDQQGKTKVNIIIYNESLERLERILDGFTQGMKMSMSNLENLLATLSKK
;
A
#
# COMPACT_ATOMS: atom_id res chain seq x y z
N MET A 1 0.89 19.17 15.03
CA MET A 1 1.11 17.95 15.83
C MET A 1 0.29 16.82 15.24
N SER A 2 0.90 15.69 15.11
CA SER A 2 0.23 14.51 14.57
C SER A 2 -0.43 13.63 15.63
N ASP A 3 -0.47 14.11 16.87
CA ASP A 3 -0.83 13.29 18.03
C ASP A 3 -2.25 12.75 17.99
N ASN A 4 -3.15 13.42 17.29
CA ASN A 4 -4.55 13.02 17.22
C ASN A 4 -4.94 12.36 15.91
N LEU A 5 -3.95 11.99 15.11
CA LEU A 5 -4.23 11.31 13.84
C LEU A 5 -4.62 9.86 14.09
N ILE A 6 -5.68 9.44 13.42
CA ILE A 6 -6.19 8.08 13.57
C ILE A 6 -5.27 7.09 12.87
N PHE A 7 -5.02 5.96 13.52
CA PHE A 7 -4.39 4.78 12.92
C PHE A 7 -5.04 3.54 13.52
N ASP A 8 -5.99 2.98 12.78
CA ASP A 8 -6.70 1.76 13.19
C ASP A 8 -6.32 0.60 12.27
N PHE A 9 -6.17 -0.57 12.86
CA PHE A 9 -5.83 -1.79 12.12
C PHE A 9 -6.66 -2.92 12.74
N THR A 10 -7.61 -3.46 11.97
CA THR A 10 -8.47 -4.55 12.45
C THR A 10 -8.50 -5.68 11.43
N VAL A 11 -8.75 -6.90 11.92
CA VAL A 11 -8.78 -8.10 11.09
C VAL A 11 -10.10 -8.83 11.34
N ASP A 12 -10.77 -9.21 10.25
CA ASP A 12 -11.97 -10.05 10.31
C ASP A 12 -11.68 -11.33 9.55
N LYS A 13 -11.43 -12.41 10.31
CA LYS A 13 -11.07 -13.70 9.70
C LYS A 13 -12.27 -14.36 9.00
N VAL A 14 -13.47 -14.07 9.43
CA VAL A 14 -14.68 -14.65 8.83
C VAL A 14 -14.83 -14.15 7.39
N SER A 15 -14.67 -12.86 7.17
CA SER A 15 -14.74 -12.28 5.83
C SER A 15 -13.39 -12.30 5.10
N LYS A 16 -12.32 -12.72 5.77
CA LYS A 16 -10.95 -12.75 5.24
C LYS A 16 -10.45 -11.36 4.88
N LYS A 17 -10.83 -10.36 5.66
CA LYS A 17 -10.50 -8.95 5.39
C LYS A 17 -9.63 -8.33 6.46
N VAL A 18 -8.78 -7.39 6.02
CA VAL A 18 -8.03 -6.50 6.89
C VAL A 18 -8.54 -5.09 6.61
N PHE A 19 -8.80 -4.34 7.69
CA PHE A 19 -9.27 -2.96 7.59
C PHE A 19 -8.22 -2.04 8.18
N ILE A 20 -7.77 -1.07 7.41
CA ILE A 20 -6.79 -0.08 7.85
C ILE A 20 -7.37 1.30 7.66
N THR A 21 -7.35 2.12 8.71
CA THR A 21 -7.73 3.53 8.64
C THR A 21 -6.57 4.36 9.14
N ARG A 22 -6.10 5.31 8.33
CA ARG A 22 -4.98 6.14 8.68
C ARG A 22 -5.25 7.58 8.27
N GLU A 23 -5.04 8.52 9.18
CA GLU A 23 -5.09 9.94 8.87
C GLU A 23 -3.68 10.48 8.69
N PHE A 24 -3.52 11.37 7.73
CA PHE A 24 -2.25 12.04 7.45
C PHE A 24 -2.44 13.54 7.51
N ASP A 25 -1.48 14.24 8.10
CA ASP A 25 -1.47 15.70 8.14
C ASP A 25 -0.85 16.22 6.84
N ALA A 26 -1.56 16.00 5.76
CA ALA A 26 -1.12 16.38 4.41
C ALA A 26 -2.34 16.50 3.50
N GLU A 27 -2.21 17.32 2.47
CA GLU A 27 -3.29 17.55 1.52
C GLU A 27 -3.62 16.32 0.71
N LEU A 28 -4.88 16.21 0.32
CA LEU A 28 -5.39 15.05 -0.44
C LEU A 28 -4.59 14.77 -1.70
N SER A 29 -4.27 15.78 -2.50
CA SER A 29 -3.55 15.55 -3.75
C SER A 29 -2.13 15.02 -3.50
N LEU A 30 -1.49 15.45 -2.41
CA LEU A 30 -0.15 14.95 -2.06
C LEU A 30 -0.22 13.49 -1.60
N VAL A 31 -1.20 13.15 -0.77
CA VAL A 31 -1.39 11.78 -0.32
C VAL A 31 -1.74 10.87 -1.50
N TRP A 32 -2.63 11.32 -2.37
CA TRP A 32 -2.97 10.57 -3.57
C TRP A 32 -1.72 10.29 -4.42
N ASP A 33 -0.88 11.30 -4.64
CA ASP A 33 0.35 11.13 -5.41
C ASP A 33 1.28 10.11 -4.77
N ALA A 34 1.38 10.13 -3.44
CA ALA A 34 2.25 9.21 -2.71
C ALA A 34 1.83 7.74 -2.89
N PHE A 35 0.55 7.49 -3.17
CA PHE A 35 0.03 6.14 -3.40
C PHE A 35 0.01 5.75 -4.87
N THR A 36 0.19 6.70 -5.79
CA THR A 36 -0.06 6.44 -7.22
C THR A 36 1.12 6.76 -8.14
N LYS A 37 2.22 7.28 -7.60
CA LYS A 37 3.43 7.54 -8.39
C LYS A 37 4.57 6.64 -7.90
N ALA A 38 5.18 5.90 -8.84
CA ALA A 38 6.19 4.90 -8.51
C ALA A 38 7.35 5.50 -7.72
N GLU A 39 7.85 6.67 -8.13
CA GLU A 39 8.98 7.31 -7.46
C GLU A 39 8.66 7.68 -6.00
N LEU A 40 7.40 7.90 -5.67
CA LEU A 40 7.00 8.16 -4.29
C LEU A 40 6.72 6.86 -3.53
N ILE A 41 6.02 5.91 -4.17
CA ILE A 41 5.71 4.63 -3.54
C ILE A 41 6.97 3.92 -3.09
N ASP A 42 8.01 3.91 -3.92
CA ASP A 42 9.26 3.22 -3.61
C ASP A 42 9.97 3.80 -2.39
N GLN A 43 9.62 5.01 -1.96
CA GLN A 43 10.25 5.65 -0.81
C GLN A 43 9.64 5.26 0.53
N TRP A 44 8.44 4.66 0.54
CA TRP A 44 7.79 4.37 1.81
C TRP A 44 7.22 2.96 1.94
N ILE A 45 6.92 2.29 0.83
CA ILE A 45 6.15 1.04 0.88
C ILE A 45 6.90 -0.12 1.54
N ALA A 46 8.22 -0.14 1.43
CA ALA A 46 9.03 -1.24 1.96
C ALA A 46 9.39 -0.99 3.43
N PRO A 47 9.09 -1.93 4.34
CA PRO A 47 9.54 -1.81 5.73
C PRO A 47 11.06 -2.02 5.78
N LYS A 48 11.75 -1.11 6.49
CA LYS A 48 13.19 -1.20 6.65
C LYS A 48 13.58 -2.51 7.33
N PRO A 49 14.67 -3.13 6.96
CA PRO A 49 15.76 -2.67 6.09
C PRO A 49 15.55 -2.99 4.61
N PHE A 50 14.35 -3.41 4.22
CA PHE A 50 14.04 -3.67 2.81
C PHE A 50 13.86 -2.37 2.04
N SER A 51 13.99 -2.46 0.71
CA SER A 51 13.69 -1.35 -0.18
C SER A 51 12.74 -1.83 -1.27
N SER A 52 12.04 -0.90 -1.89
CA SER A 52 11.11 -1.19 -2.98
C SER A 52 11.70 -0.66 -4.27
N LYS A 53 11.64 -1.48 -5.31
CA LYS A 53 12.17 -1.12 -6.64
C LYS A 53 11.12 -1.42 -7.69
N THR A 54 10.45 -0.38 -8.20
CA THR A 54 9.46 -0.54 -9.25
C THR A 54 10.15 -0.70 -10.59
N LYS A 55 9.86 -1.79 -11.28
CA LYS A 55 10.39 -2.05 -12.62
C LYS A 55 9.60 -1.23 -13.66
N TYR A 56 8.28 -1.23 -13.55
CA TYR A 56 7.43 -0.38 -14.36
C TYR A 56 6.09 -0.19 -13.64
N MET A 57 5.40 0.88 -14.01
CA MET A 57 4.09 1.18 -13.45
C MET A 57 3.25 1.89 -14.50
N ASP A 58 2.04 1.39 -14.70
CA ASP A 58 1.07 1.98 -15.61
C ASP A 58 -0.23 2.17 -14.81
N PHE A 59 -0.42 3.36 -14.25
CA PHE A 59 -1.54 3.64 -13.37
C PHE A 59 -2.79 3.98 -14.17
N LYS A 60 -3.46 2.93 -14.65
CA LYS A 60 -4.75 3.02 -15.34
C LYS A 60 -5.47 1.70 -15.15
N VAL A 61 -6.78 1.69 -15.37
CA VAL A 61 -7.56 0.44 -15.28
C VAL A 61 -7.00 -0.56 -16.27
N GLY A 62 -6.67 -1.75 -15.79
CA GLY A 62 -6.00 -2.79 -16.59
C GLY A 62 -4.50 -2.67 -16.61
N GLY A 63 -3.94 -1.55 -16.13
CA GLY A 63 -2.49 -1.38 -16.02
C GLY A 63 -1.94 -2.05 -14.78
N LYS A 64 -0.62 -2.13 -14.68
CA LYS A 64 0.06 -2.87 -13.61
C LYS A 64 1.23 -2.10 -13.04
N ARG A 65 1.55 -2.39 -11.79
CA ARG A 65 2.83 -2.05 -11.19
C ARG A 65 3.55 -3.35 -10.89
N PHE A 66 4.71 -3.52 -11.48
CA PHE A 66 5.57 -4.69 -11.23
C PHE A 66 6.82 -4.22 -10.49
N TYR A 67 7.06 -4.80 -9.32
CA TYR A 67 8.12 -4.31 -8.45
C TYR A 67 8.74 -5.44 -7.65
N ALA A 68 9.92 -5.16 -7.08
CA ALA A 68 10.60 -6.08 -6.18
C ALA A 68 10.78 -5.43 -4.82
N MET A 69 10.59 -6.24 -3.79
CA MET A 69 11.04 -5.92 -2.44
C MET A 69 12.45 -6.47 -2.33
N VAL A 70 13.42 -5.61 -2.04
CA VAL A 70 14.83 -5.98 -2.05
C VAL A 70 15.38 -6.01 -0.63
N SER A 71 15.99 -7.13 -0.24
CA SER A 71 16.61 -7.28 1.08
C SER A 71 17.97 -6.59 1.14
N PRO A 72 18.53 -6.38 2.35
CA PRO A 72 19.89 -5.83 2.47
C PRO A 72 20.95 -6.65 1.76
N GLU A 73 20.69 -7.94 1.58
CA GLU A 73 21.63 -8.85 0.88
C GLU A 73 21.44 -8.82 -0.63
N GLY A 74 20.48 -8.05 -1.13
CA GLY A 74 20.22 -7.93 -2.55
C GLY A 74 19.24 -8.97 -3.09
N GLN A 75 18.60 -9.75 -2.24
CA GLN A 75 17.59 -10.70 -2.69
C GLN A 75 16.31 -9.98 -3.07
N GLU A 76 15.73 -10.36 -4.20
CA GLU A 76 14.54 -9.73 -4.75
C GLU A 76 13.31 -10.61 -4.60
N ARG A 77 12.24 -10.05 -4.03
CA ARG A 77 10.96 -10.71 -3.96
C ARG A 77 9.99 -9.91 -4.82
N TRP A 78 9.60 -10.46 -5.94
CA TRP A 78 8.75 -9.76 -6.92
C TRP A 78 7.28 -9.81 -6.52
N ALA A 79 6.55 -8.77 -6.92
CA ALA A 79 5.10 -8.68 -6.70
C ALA A 79 4.47 -7.89 -7.82
N LEU A 80 3.19 -8.15 -8.03
CA LEU A 80 2.43 -7.57 -9.12
C LEU A 80 1.14 -6.97 -8.58
N GLN A 81 0.83 -5.74 -8.99
CA GLN A 81 -0.42 -5.06 -8.64
C GLN A 81 -1.12 -4.67 -9.94
N GLU A 82 -2.32 -5.18 -10.13
CA GLU A 82 -3.12 -4.83 -11.31
C GLU A 82 -4.26 -3.91 -10.88
N TYR A 83 -4.37 -2.74 -11.50
CA TYR A 83 -5.38 -1.77 -11.14
C TYR A 83 -6.71 -2.13 -11.81
N THR A 84 -7.76 -2.28 -11.00
CA THR A 84 -9.07 -2.73 -11.48
C THR A 84 -10.10 -1.61 -11.50
N SER A 85 -9.88 -0.55 -10.72
CA SER A 85 -10.80 0.60 -10.69
C SER A 85 -10.02 1.83 -10.22
N ILE A 86 -10.27 2.98 -10.85
CA ILE A 86 -9.61 4.23 -10.47
C ILE A 86 -10.62 5.37 -10.60
N THR A 87 -10.84 6.07 -9.46
CA THR A 87 -11.58 7.33 -9.44
C THR A 87 -10.63 8.36 -8.86
N PRO A 88 -10.09 9.27 -9.68
CA PRO A 88 -8.99 10.14 -9.24
C PRO A 88 -9.25 10.86 -7.92
N LYS A 89 -8.28 10.81 -7.03
CA LYS A 89 -8.27 11.43 -5.70
C LYS A 89 -9.38 10.96 -4.77
N THR A 90 -10.08 9.90 -5.14
CA THR A 90 -11.19 9.37 -4.35
C THR A 90 -11.00 7.90 -3.97
N ASN A 91 -10.71 7.07 -4.97
CA ASN A 91 -10.64 5.62 -4.74
C ASN A 91 -9.84 4.94 -5.84
N PHE A 92 -9.06 3.92 -5.47
CA PHE A 92 -8.59 2.97 -6.47
C PHE A 92 -8.57 1.57 -5.87
N LYS A 93 -8.76 0.60 -6.75
CA LYS A 93 -8.73 -0.82 -6.38
C LYS A 93 -7.67 -1.53 -7.20
N MET A 94 -7.04 -2.52 -6.59
CA MET A 94 -6.05 -3.32 -7.27
C MET A 94 -6.07 -4.77 -6.77
N TYR A 95 -5.62 -5.67 -7.63
CA TYR A 95 -5.36 -7.05 -7.26
C TYR A 95 -3.86 -7.18 -7.04
N ASN A 96 -3.46 -7.72 -5.90
CA ASN A 96 -2.06 -7.82 -5.50
C ASN A 96 -1.68 -9.28 -5.28
N ALA A 97 -0.54 -9.69 -5.84
CA ALA A 97 -0.01 -11.04 -5.67
C ALA A 97 1.50 -11.01 -5.73
N PHE A 98 2.14 -11.91 -5.02
CA PHE A 98 3.56 -12.17 -5.26
C PHE A 98 3.71 -12.78 -6.66
N ALA A 99 4.88 -12.62 -7.25
CA ALA A 99 5.14 -13.09 -8.61
C ALA A 99 6.58 -13.55 -8.73
N ASP A 100 6.89 -14.24 -9.83
CA ASP A 100 8.28 -14.49 -10.18
C ASP A 100 8.82 -13.34 -11.05
N ALA A 101 10.08 -13.43 -11.43
CA ALA A 101 10.73 -12.38 -12.22
C ALA A 101 10.16 -12.26 -13.64
N ASP A 102 9.42 -13.26 -14.09
CA ASP A 102 8.76 -13.28 -15.40
C ASP A 102 7.30 -12.84 -15.33
N GLU A 103 6.87 -12.26 -14.20
CA GLU A 103 5.53 -11.72 -13.99
C GLU A 103 4.43 -12.78 -13.91
N ASN A 104 4.78 -14.00 -13.51
CA ASN A 104 3.78 -15.03 -13.27
C ASN A 104 3.28 -14.91 -11.83
N PRO A 105 2.00 -14.58 -11.59
CA PRO A 105 1.52 -14.36 -10.23
C PRO A 105 1.37 -15.68 -9.46
N GLU A 106 1.69 -15.59 -8.17
CA GLU A 106 1.47 -16.71 -7.24
C GLU A 106 0.07 -16.55 -6.65
N LEU A 107 -0.84 -17.41 -7.04
CA LEU A 107 -2.22 -17.35 -6.57
C LEU A 107 -2.43 -18.27 -5.37
N PRO A 108 -3.36 -17.95 -4.47
CA PRO A 108 -4.27 -16.80 -4.50
C PRO A 108 -3.59 -15.50 -4.04
N GLY A 109 -4.11 -14.38 -4.54
CA GLY A 109 -3.65 -13.07 -4.14
C GLY A 109 -4.62 -12.37 -3.21
N SER A 110 -4.62 -11.05 -3.24
CA SER A 110 -5.53 -10.24 -2.44
C SER A 110 -6.04 -9.05 -3.24
N GLU A 111 -7.27 -8.61 -2.92
CA GLU A 111 -7.86 -7.43 -3.51
C GLU A 111 -7.76 -6.28 -2.52
N TRP A 112 -7.29 -5.15 -2.98
CA TRP A 112 -7.07 -3.96 -2.17
C TRP A 112 -7.96 -2.83 -2.65
N ASP A 113 -8.66 -2.19 -1.71
CA ASP A 113 -9.55 -1.07 -1.97
C ASP A 113 -9.08 0.12 -1.15
N HIS A 114 -8.63 1.19 -1.82
CA HIS A 114 -8.11 2.39 -1.17
C HIS A 114 -9.08 3.54 -1.38
N THR A 115 -9.60 4.11 -0.30
CA THR A 115 -10.49 5.27 -0.36
C THR A 115 -9.83 6.46 0.34
N PHE A 116 -9.84 7.60 -0.33
CA PHE A 116 -9.20 8.83 0.13
C PHE A 116 -10.26 9.89 0.40
N ARG A 117 -10.13 10.57 1.53
CA ARG A 117 -11.11 11.57 1.93
C ARG A 117 -10.42 12.80 2.51
N ASP A 118 -10.75 13.98 1.95
CA ASP A 118 -10.24 15.24 2.48
C ASP A 118 -11.00 15.59 3.76
N GLN A 119 -10.25 15.96 4.81
CA GLN A 119 -10.82 16.35 6.09
C GLN A 119 -10.15 17.64 6.57
N GLN A 120 -10.53 18.76 5.92
CA GLN A 120 -10.06 20.08 6.33
C GLN A 120 -8.53 20.22 6.31
N GLY A 121 -7.94 19.86 5.18
CA GLY A 121 -6.50 19.94 4.99
C GLY A 121 -5.73 18.71 5.43
N LYS A 122 -6.39 17.76 6.06
CA LYS A 122 -5.84 16.44 6.36
C LYS A 122 -6.48 15.43 5.44
N THR A 123 -5.89 14.26 5.36
CA THR A 123 -6.41 13.21 4.49
C THR A 123 -6.62 11.93 5.28
N LYS A 124 -7.81 11.34 5.14
CA LYS A 124 -8.12 10.05 5.73
C LYS A 124 -8.08 9.00 4.63
N VAL A 125 -7.30 7.95 4.84
CA VAL A 125 -7.18 6.83 3.91
C VAL A 125 -7.75 5.60 4.58
N ASN A 126 -8.72 4.96 3.91
CA ASN A 126 -9.27 3.68 4.32
C ASN A 126 -8.82 2.62 3.33
N ILE A 127 -8.22 1.55 3.83
CA ILE A 127 -7.76 0.45 3.00
C ILE A 127 -8.46 -0.82 3.47
N ILE A 128 -9.10 -1.52 2.53
CA ILE A 128 -9.71 -2.83 2.80
C ILE A 128 -8.97 -3.84 1.95
N ILE A 129 -8.44 -4.88 2.61
CA ILE A 129 -7.70 -5.94 1.94
C ILE A 129 -8.48 -7.22 2.09
N TYR A 130 -8.95 -7.78 0.97
CA TYR A 130 -9.63 -9.06 0.95
C TYR A 130 -8.66 -10.14 0.45
N ASN A 131 -8.44 -11.17 1.28
CA ASN A 131 -7.61 -12.30 0.93
C ASN A 131 -8.49 -13.44 0.44
N GLU A 132 -8.13 -14.02 -0.69
CA GLU A 132 -8.93 -15.10 -1.30
C GLU A 132 -8.90 -16.37 -0.46
N SER A 133 -7.89 -16.50 0.42
CA SER A 133 -7.69 -17.68 1.25
C SER A 133 -7.48 -17.28 2.71
N LEU A 134 -8.21 -17.91 3.62
CA LEU A 134 -8.01 -17.70 5.06
C LEU A 134 -6.61 -18.14 5.47
N GLU A 135 -6.10 -19.22 4.88
CA GLU A 135 -4.75 -19.70 5.15
C GLU A 135 -3.71 -18.65 4.79
N ARG A 136 -3.86 -17.98 3.64
CA ARG A 136 -2.96 -16.91 3.25
C ARG A 136 -3.02 -15.74 4.23
N LEU A 137 -4.23 -15.36 4.64
CA LEU A 137 -4.40 -14.28 5.61
C LEU A 137 -3.68 -14.60 6.92
N GLU A 138 -3.89 -15.80 7.46
CA GLU A 138 -3.29 -16.19 8.73
C GLU A 138 -1.77 -16.28 8.64
N ARG A 139 -1.26 -16.74 7.49
CA ARG A 139 0.18 -16.90 7.29
C ARG A 139 0.92 -15.58 7.29
N ILE A 140 0.31 -14.52 6.79
CA ILE A 140 0.98 -13.22 6.64
C ILE A 140 0.74 -12.25 7.80
N LEU A 141 -0.22 -12.53 8.69
CA LEU A 141 -0.68 -11.54 9.67
C LEU A 141 0.43 -10.97 10.56
N ASP A 142 1.29 -11.81 11.13
CA ASP A 142 2.32 -11.32 12.05
C ASP A 142 3.28 -10.35 11.37
N GLY A 143 3.92 -10.80 10.30
CA GLY A 143 4.86 -9.97 9.57
C GLY A 143 4.18 -8.79 8.91
N PHE A 144 2.96 -8.99 8.39
CA PHE A 144 2.23 -7.96 7.69
C PHE A 144 1.86 -6.79 8.60
N THR A 145 1.39 -7.08 9.82
CA THR A 145 1.01 -6.01 10.76
C THR A 145 2.20 -5.12 11.09
N GLN A 146 3.35 -5.71 11.41
CA GLN A 146 4.55 -4.96 11.73
C GLN A 146 5.06 -4.18 10.51
N GLY A 147 5.08 -4.83 9.35
CA GLY A 147 5.51 -4.19 8.11
C GLY A 147 4.62 -3.02 7.72
N MET A 148 3.31 -3.18 7.85
CA MET A 148 2.36 -2.12 7.51
C MET A 148 2.52 -0.91 8.43
N LYS A 149 2.71 -1.13 9.73
CA LYS A 149 2.95 -0.03 10.66
C LYS A 149 4.20 0.76 10.30
N MET A 150 5.26 0.05 9.95
CA MET A 150 6.52 0.70 9.55
C MET A 150 6.35 1.45 8.23
N SER A 151 5.66 0.85 7.25
CA SER A 151 5.41 1.50 5.97
C SER A 151 4.61 2.80 6.16
N MET A 152 3.60 2.76 7.03
CA MET A 152 2.80 3.96 7.31
C MET A 152 3.62 5.05 8.00
N SER A 153 4.54 4.67 8.88
CA SER A 153 5.46 5.64 9.49
C SER A 153 6.40 6.24 8.45
N ASN A 154 6.90 5.43 7.54
CA ASN A 154 7.73 5.91 6.43
C ASN A 154 6.95 6.91 5.58
N LEU A 155 5.69 6.62 5.30
CA LEU A 155 4.84 7.50 4.52
C LEU A 155 4.58 8.82 5.23
N GLU A 156 4.32 8.78 6.52
CA GLU A 156 4.13 10.01 7.32
C GLU A 156 5.37 10.90 7.23
N ASN A 157 6.55 10.31 7.36
CA ASN A 157 7.81 11.06 7.27
C ASN A 157 8.03 11.65 5.87
N LEU A 158 7.71 10.88 4.83
CA LEU A 158 7.82 11.38 3.46
C LEU A 158 6.88 12.55 3.21
N LEU A 159 5.63 12.43 3.64
CA LEU A 159 4.64 13.49 3.47
C LEU A 159 5.06 14.77 4.21
N ALA A 160 5.63 14.65 5.39
CA ALA A 160 6.14 15.81 6.12
C ALA A 160 7.25 16.51 5.34
N THR A 161 8.13 15.75 4.70
CA THR A 161 9.20 16.29 3.88
C THR A 161 8.64 17.03 2.66
N LEU A 162 7.68 16.41 1.96
CA LEU A 162 7.09 16.99 0.76
C LEU A 162 6.25 18.23 1.07
N SER A 163 5.59 18.26 2.22
CA SER A 163 4.72 19.38 2.60
C SER A 163 5.49 20.66 2.95
N LYS A 164 6.79 20.56 3.15
CA LYS A 164 7.62 21.71 3.53
C LYS A 164 8.12 22.54 2.35
N LYS A 165 7.71 22.20 1.18
CA LYS A 165 8.14 22.93 -0.03
C LYS A 165 7.40 24.23 -0.22
#